data_91cbef0ec3ff38df44caebaf913953d9
#
_entry.id   91cbef0ec3ff38df44caebaf913953d9
#
_cell.length_a   1.000
_cell.length_b   1.000
_cell.length_c   1.000
_cell.angle_alpha   90.00
_cell.angle_beta   90.00
_cell.angle_gamma   90.00
#
_symmetry.space_group_name_H-M   'P 1'
#
loop_
_entity.id
_entity.type
_entity.pdbx_description
1 polymer ?
#
loop_
_entity_poly.entity_id
_entity_poly.type
_entity_poly.pdbx_seq_one_letter_code
_entity_poly.pdbx_strand_id
1 'polypeptide(L)'
;AYLVTGGFHDHGASAGGSGINNAGSTADALTFMSYAGPVLPLTTAEETPGVTAERRTDWNFTPRTDPEGYDSQWGAAITDGYILGNPTDTDVTLTLLYPIVGGIGDLLSIDPGLTVNGETVGAELVIGDYAGGFGGAGGGDTSTLNLRYPSQWTDYQTLLDGGGYREAAAGTQAPADIPVTVYTFTDFEAPTEQYQAATQAVTFTADETRTTVLSYGFEGYGWDERTGEVTYSYFVPDGQRRSKTDKKLIVIGTDLTGYTLQGYRDGGCDPGEEIDGVSCTVTRSETTLHEVLLTLCREILDTMEKNPGYYGWLSEAAEILNPETYCLLAERALEQYGLLSEQPADRYDSGRLDELMDEVLSVDRVLYLKTEVTVPTGGTAEVTAQYWKAPSFDFACSGSGRRNLQGYDLMTTLDSTLAFTAQTASVSHAENVQITGQNVGFDPENGVTEVTLDLNQPHYYLEIQPIRKETD
;
A
#
# COMPACT_ATOMS: atom_id res chain seq x y z
N ALA A 1 16.86 5.54 -0.96
CA ALA A 1 15.61 5.44 -0.24
C ALA A 1 15.09 6.86 0.00
N TYR A 2 14.40 7.38 -0.96
CA TYR A 2 13.55 8.53 -0.70
C TYR A 2 12.29 7.94 -0.08
N LEU A 3 12.14 8.15 1.20
CA LEU A 3 10.87 8.07 1.84
C LEU A 3 9.93 8.99 1.05
N VAL A 4 9.02 8.41 0.29
CA VAL A 4 7.84 9.08 -0.21
C VAL A 4 6.91 9.23 1.01
N THR A 5 7.32 10.10 1.92
CA THR A 5 6.50 10.49 3.08
C THR A 5 5.97 11.89 2.89
N GLY A 6 6.11 12.39 1.69
CA GLY A 6 5.93 13.83 1.52
C GLY A 6 4.51 14.13 1.20
N GLY A 7 3.68 14.10 0.66
CA GLY A 7 2.56 14.88 0.19
C GLY A 7 1.22 14.50 0.76
N PHE A 8 0.96 13.23 0.90
CA PHE A 8 -0.36 12.77 1.35
C PHE A 8 -0.54 12.78 2.86
N HIS A 9 0.56 12.77 3.60
CA HIS A 9 0.52 12.70 5.07
C HIS A 9 0.96 13.98 5.76
N ASP A 10 1.37 15.00 5.04
CA ASP A 10 2.06 16.15 5.63
C ASP A 10 1.22 17.42 5.76
N HIS A 11 -0.02 17.27 6.17
CA HIS A 11 -0.69 18.39 6.81
C HIS A 11 -0.48 18.32 8.33
N GLY A 12 0.74 18.64 8.77
CA GLY A 12 1.05 18.90 10.17
C GLY A 12 1.85 17.87 10.93
N ALA A 13 2.21 16.75 10.36
CA ALA A 13 3.24 15.91 10.93
C ALA A 13 4.59 16.29 10.33
N SER A 14 5.15 17.39 10.77
CA SER A 14 6.60 17.52 10.61
C SER A 14 7.21 16.28 11.23
N ALA A 15 7.87 15.46 10.43
CA ALA A 15 8.82 14.46 10.90
C ALA A 15 10.05 15.16 11.51
N GLY A 16 9.78 16.19 12.28
CA GLY A 16 10.69 16.71 13.26
C GLY A 16 10.73 15.67 14.37
N GLY A 17 11.83 14.95 14.50
CA GLY A 17 12.10 14.03 15.59
C GLY A 17 11.98 14.70 16.95
N SER A 18 10.78 15.07 17.34
CA SER A 18 10.42 15.25 18.72
C SER A 18 10.23 13.85 19.25
N GLY A 19 11.21 13.39 20.00
CA GLY A 19 11.13 12.15 20.73
C GLY A 19 9.75 12.04 21.34
N ILE A 20 9.03 10.99 21.00
CA ILE A 20 7.77 10.66 21.63
C ILE A 20 8.09 10.48 23.09
N ASN A 21 7.83 11.50 23.87
CA ASN A 21 7.84 11.40 25.31
C ASN A 21 6.64 10.56 25.72
N ASN A 22 6.74 9.26 25.58
CA ASN A 22 5.83 8.29 26.17
C ASN A 22 6.03 8.21 27.69
N ALA A 23 6.26 9.33 28.34
CA ALA A 23 6.17 9.41 29.79
C ALA A 23 4.69 9.37 30.15
N GLY A 24 4.14 8.18 30.29
CA GLY A 24 2.78 7.99 30.80
C GLY A 24 1.88 7.05 30.02
N SER A 25 2.33 6.39 28.94
CA SER A 25 1.52 5.35 28.36
C SER A 25 1.46 4.15 29.31
N THR A 26 0.28 3.86 29.77
CA THR A 26 -0.02 2.55 30.40
C THR A 26 0.33 1.45 29.39
N ALA A 27 0.61 0.23 29.89
CA ALA A 27 1.00 -0.90 29.05
C ALA A 27 0.03 -1.19 27.87
N ASP A 28 -1.16 -0.60 27.88
CA ASP A 28 -2.21 -0.76 26.87
C ASP A 28 -2.07 0.20 25.67
N ALA A 29 -1.17 1.17 25.71
CA ALA A 29 -0.92 2.09 24.61
C ALA A 29 0.42 1.77 23.95
N LEU A 30 0.54 0.58 23.37
CA LEU A 30 1.69 0.22 22.54
C LEU A 30 1.61 0.99 21.23
N THR A 31 2.56 1.86 21.00
CA THR A 31 2.72 2.56 19.73
C THR A 31 3.66 1.75 18.85
N PHE A 32 3.13 1.18 17.78
CA PHE A 32 3.93 0.47 16.78
C PHE A 32 4.59 1.47 15.85
N MET A 33 5.74 1.10 15.29
CA MET A 33 6.44 1.92 14.30
C MET A 33 5.97 1.58 12.88
N SER A 34 5.58 0.32 12.66
CA SER A 34 4.97 -0.14 11.41
C SER A 34 3.97 -1.25 11.70
N TYR A 35 3.08 -1.48 10.76
CA TYR A 35 2.09 -2.54 10.81
C TYR A 35 1.82 -3.09 9.42
N ALA A 36 2.13 -4.36 9.20
CA ALA A 36 1.99 -5.06 7.92
C ALA A 36 0.86 -6.12 7.96
N GLY A 37 -0.12 -5.95 8.81
CA GLY A 37 -1.31 -6.79 8.92
C GLY A 37 -1.07 -8.20 9.47
N PRO A 38 -2.15 -8.91 9.82
CA PRO A 38 -2.11 -10.26 10.35
C PRO A 38 -1.95 -11.33 9.26
N VAL A 39 -1.72 -12.57 9.69
CA VAL A 39 -1.97 -13.77 8.88
C VAL A 39 -3.48 -14.04 8.90
N LEU A 40 -4.13 -13.83 7.76
CA LEU A 40 -5.58 -14.01 7.59
C LEU A 40 -5.91 -15.45 7.17
N PRO A 41 -7.10 -15.98 7.52
CA PRO A 41 -7.51 -17.30 7.08
C PRO A 41 -7.97 -17.30 5.62
N LEU A 42 -7.79 -18.45 4.93
CA LEU A 42 -8.38 -18.72 3.62
C LEU A 42 -9.89 -18.45 3.63
N THR A 43 -10.40 -17.86 2.58
CA THR A 43 -11.84 -17.69 2.34
C THR A 43 -12.25 -18.14 0.94
N THR A 44 -13.53 -18.04 0.61
CA THR A 44 -14.04 -18.36 -0.73
C THR A 44 -14.91 -17.22 -1.26
N ALA A 45 -15.09 -17.15 -2.57
CA ALA A 45 -16.03 -16.22 -3.18
C ALA A 45 -17.50 -16.57 -2.87
N GLU A 46 -17.77 -17.83 -2.55
CA GLU A 46 -19.08 -18.32 -2.16
C GLU A 46 -19.37 -17.98 -0.68
N GLU A 47 -20.53 -17.41 -0.38
CA GLU A 47 -20.93 -17.07 1.00
C GLU A 47 -21.17 -18.30 1.87
N THR A 48 -21.64 -19.39 1.27
CA THR A 48 -21.95 -20.65 1.95
C THR A 48 -21.36 -21.83 1.19
N PRO A 49 -20.04 -22.04 1.26
CA PRO A 49 -19.35 -23.03 0.43
C PRO A 49 -19.75 -24.48 0.73
N GLY A 50 -20.35 -24.76 1.88
CA GLY A 50 -20.81 -26.11 2.25
C GLY A 50 -19.71 -27.11 2.59
N VAL A 51 -18.47 -26.64 2.73
CA VAL A 51 -17.31 -27.45 3.11
C VAL A 51 -16.79 -27.09 4.50
N THR A 52 -16.14 -28.03 5.15
CA THR A 52 -15.40 -27.79 6.40
C THR A 52 -13.92 -27.54 6.10
N ALA A 53 -13.21 -26.92 7.03
CA ALA A 53 -11.78 -26.69 6.92
C ALA A 53 -11.04 -27.03 8.21
N GLU A 54 -9.89 -27.68 8.07
CA GLU A 54 -8.87 -27.76 9.12
C GLU A 54 -7.68 -26.92 8.67
N ARG A 55 -7.09 -26.13 9.57
CA ARG A 55 -5.98 -25.21 9.25
C ARG A 55 -4.74 -25.54 10.08
N ARG A 56 -3.56 -25.43 9.45
CA ARG A 56 -2.28 -25.50 10.13
C ARG A 56 -1.40 -24.36 9.65
N THR A 57 -0.99 -23.47 10.57
CA THR A 57 -0.11 -22.34 10.28
C THR A 57 1.25 -22.59 10.94
N ASP A 58 2.34 -22.51 10.16
CA ASP A 58 3.72 -22.58 10.66
C ASP A 58 4.44 -21.24 10.46
N TRP A 59 5.08 -20.73 11.52
CA TRP A 59 6.05 -19.66 11.46
C TRP A 59 7.45 -20.25 11.42
N ASN A 60 8.13 -20.12 10.30
CA ASN A 60 9.50 -20.60 10.15
C ASN A 60 10.48 -19.41 10.24
N PHE A 61 11.29 -19.39 11.29
CA PHE A 61 12.27 -18.36 11.58
C PHE A 61 13.67 -18.65 11.00
N THR A 62 13.75 -19.40 9.90
CA THR A 62 14.99 -19.49 9.14
C THR A 62 15.31 -18.11 8.52
N PRO A 63 16.52 -17.56 8.75
CA PRO A 63 16.90 -16.31 8.12
C PRO A 63 16.80 -16.39 6.59
N ARG A 64 16.27 -15.36 5.96
CA ARG A 64 16.25 -15.24 4.51
C ARG A 64 17.56 -14.66 4.04
N THR A 65 18.25 -15.35 3.14
CA THR A 65 19.45 -14.82 2.49
C THR A 65 19.03 -14.00 1.28
N ASP A 66 19.45 -12.74 1.22
CA ASP A 66 19.21 -11.89 0.07
C ASP A 66 20.11 -12.26 -1.14
N PRO A 67 19.84 -11.71 -2.35
CA PRO A 67 20.68 -11.98 -3.53
C PRO A 67 22.15 -11.56 -3.37
N GLU A 68 22.44 -10.66 -2.44
CA GLU A 68 23.79 -10.18 -2.12
C GLU A 68 24.51 -11.08 -1.09
N GLY A 69 23.81 -12.05 -0.52
CA GLY A 69 24.34 -13.04 0.41
C GLY A 69 24.27 -12.62 1.88
N TYR A 70 23.49 -11.59 2.21
CA TYR A 70 23.26 -11.20 3.60
C TYR A 70 22.02 -11.89 4.18
N ASP A 71 22.17 -12.46 5.37
CA ASP A 71 21.05 -13.08 6.06
C ASP A 71 20.21 -12.02 6.77
N SER A 72 18.92 -11.94 6.42
CA SER A 72 17.93 -11.12 7.10
C SER A 72 17.10 -11.99 8.04
N GLN A 73 17.05 -11.58 9.30
CA GLN A 73 16.15 -12.15 10.32
C GLN A 73 14.88 -11.31 10.50
N TRP A 74 14.62 -10.37 9.58
CA TRP A 74 13.45 -9.50 9.63
C TRP A 74 12.32 -10.13 8.84
N GLY A 75 11.42 -10.83 9.55
CA GLY A 75 10.31 -11.57 8.97
C GLY A 75 10.36 -13.06 9.27
N ALA A 76 9.36 -13.77 8.79
CA ALA A 76 9.23 -15.23 8.87
C ALA A 76 8.67 -15.81 7.58
N ALA A 77 9.10 -16.99 7.21
CA ALA A 77 8.40 -17.76 6.18
C ALA A 77 7.14 -18.37 6.79
N ILE A 78 5.99 -18.07 6.21
CA ILE A 78 4.71 -18.64 6.61
C ILE A 78 4.37 -19.79 5.70
N THR A 79 3.96 -20.91 6.32
CA THR A 79 3.28 -22.00 5.62
C THR A 79 1.89 -22.14 6.25
N ASP A 80 0.85 -21.91 5.45
CA ASP A 80 -0.55 -21.94 5.90
C ASP A 80 -1.31 -23.00 5.10
N GLY A 81 -1.50 -24.16 5.70
CA GLY A 81 -2.09 -25.36 5.08
C GLY A 81 -3.54 -25.58 5.52
N TYR A 82 -4.34 -26.05 4.58
CA TYR A 82 -5.78 -26.33 4.78
C TYR A 82 -6.14 -27.70 4.26
N ILE A 83 -6.98 -28.41 5.01
CA ILE A 83 -7.68 -29.61 4.53
C ILE A 83 -9.16 -29.24 4.43
N LEU A 84 -9.64 -29.12 3.19
CA LEU A 84 -11.05 -28.84 2.90
C LEU A 84 -11.81 -30.15 2.82
N GLY A 85 -12.84 -30.33 3.64
CA GLY A 85 -13.66 -31.54 3.69
C GLY A 85 -15.04 -31.29 3.08
N ASN A 86 -15.48 -32.15 2.17
CA ASN A 86 -16.79 -32.08 1.56
C ASN A 86 -17.73 -33.14 2.18
N PRO A 87 -18.64 -32.74 3.08
CA PRO A 87 -19.58 -33.67 3.71
C PRO A 87 -20.78 -34.01 2.85
N THR A 88 -20.89 -33.44 1.64
CA THR A 88 -22.04 -33.59 0.76
C THR A 88 -21.92 -34.84 -0.14
N ASP A 89 -22.99 -35.18 -0.84
CA ASP A 89 -23.08 -36.31 -1.76
C ASP A 89 -22.78 -35.94 -3.22
N THR A 90 -22.29 -34.73 -3.47
CA THR A 90 -21.86 -34.22 -4.76
C THR A 90 -20.49 -33.54 -4.65
N ASP A 91 -19.76 -33.50 -5.75
CA ASP A 91 -18.53 -32.71 -5.82
C ASP A 91 -18.85 -31.23 -5.64
N VAL A 92 -18.00 -30.52 -4.90
CA VAL A 92 -18.13 -29.07 -4.68
C VAL A 92 -16.94 -28.36 -5.28
N THR A 93 -17.19 -27.47 -6.24
CA THR A 93 -16.17 -26.59 -6.79
C THR A 93 -16.27 -25.21 -6.14
N LEU A 94 -15.14 -24.71 -5.65
CA LEU A 94 -15.03 -23.45 -4.92
C LEU A 94 -14.03 -22.52 -5.59
N THR A 95 -14.32 -21.23 -5.57
CA THR A 95 -13.36 -20.18 -5.87
C THR A 95 -12.63 -19.78 -4.59
N LEU A 96 -11.42 -20.28 -4.41
CA LEU A 96 -10.59 -19.95 -3.26
C LEU A 96 -9.98 -18.55 -3.39
N LEU A 97 -9.91 -17.85 -2.26
CA LEU A 97 -9.30 -16.53 -2.11
C LEU A 97 -8.36 -16.61 -0.91
N TYR A 98 -7.05 -16.79 -1.16
CA TYR A 98 -6.06 -16.79 -0.10
C TYR A 98 -5.55 -15.36 0.15
N PRO A 99 -5.81 -14.78 1.34
CA PRO A 99 -5.48 -13.39 1.61
C PRO A 99 -4.03 -13.23 2.07
N ILE A 100 -3.36 -12.21 1.53
CA ILE A 100 -2.03 -11.76 1.93
C ILE A 100 -2.12 -10.27 2.17
N VAL A 101 -1.55 -9.77 3.27
CA VAL A 101 -1.46 -8.32 3.52
C VAL A 101 -0.10 -7.81 3.12
N GLY A 102 -0.07 -6.77 2.31
CA GLY A 102 1.15 -6.10 1.87
C GLY A 102 0.93 -5.09 0.76
N GLY A 103 1.96 -4.33 0.43
CA GLY A 103 1.98 -3.45 -0.73
C GLY A 103 2.16 -4.24 -2.03
N ILE A 104 1.68 -3.67 -3.13
CA ILE A 104 1.86 -4.31 -4.45
C ILE A 104 3.35 -4.38 -4.81
N GLY A 105 4.11 -3.34 -4.48
CA GLY A 105 5.55 -3.30 -4.67
C GLY A 105 6.33 -4.32 -3.84
N ASP A 106 5.72 -4.92 -2.81
CA ASP A 106 6.36 -5.92 -1.96
C ASP A 106 6.14 -7.36 -2.43
N LEU A 107 5.31 -7.58 -3.45
CA LEU A 107 4.89 -8.93 -3.86
C LEU A 107 6.04 -9.85 -4.27
N LEU A 108 7.08 -9.33 -4.94
CA LEU A 108 8.24 -10.15 -5.29
C LEU A 108 9.04 -10.53 -4.03
N SER A 109 9.10 -9.66 -3.05
CA SER A 109 9.78 -9.98 -1.78
C SER A 109 8.92 -10.89 -0.88
N ILE A 110 7.62 -10.79 -0.95
CA ILE A 110 6.66 -11.70 -0.30
C ILE A 110 6.73 -13.10 -0.95
N ASP A 111 6.94 -13.16 -2.28
CA ASP A 111 7.08 -14.40 -3.07
C ASP A 111 5.99 -15.43 -2.74
N PRO A 112 4.70 -15.09 -2.98
CA PRO A 112 3.60 -15.95 -2.56
C PRO A 112 3.40 -17.13 -3.52
N GLY A 113 3.33 -18.32 -2.97
CA GLY A 113 3.03 -19.56 -3.70
C GLY A 113 1.78 -20.25 -3.16
N LEU A 114 1.02 -20.86 -4.05
CA LEU A 114 -0.16 -21.68 -3.70
C LEU A 114 -0.06 -23.06 -4.34
N THR A 115 -0.35 -24.08 -3.55
CA THR A 115 -0.44 -25.47 -4.05
C THR A 115 -1.81 -26.03 -3.72
N VAL A 116 -2.32 -26.89 -4.61
CA VAL A 116 -3.53 -27.70 -4.40
C VAL A 116 -3.18 -29.17 -4.60
N ASN A 117 -3.44 -29.99 -3.58
CA ASN A 117 -3.08 -31.42 -3.55
C ASN A 117 -1.58 -31.67 -3.87
N GLY A 118 -0.72 -30.75 -3.41
CA GLY A 118 0.74 -30.82 -3.60
C GLY A 118 1.24 -30.33 -4.96
N GLU A 119 0.35 -29.91 -5.86
CA GLU A 119 0.73 -29.34 -7.16
C GLU A 119 0.65 -27.82 -7.12
N THR A 120 1.69 -27.13 -7.61
CA THR A 120 1.68 -25.67 -7.74
C THR A 120 0.61 -25.23 -8.74
N VAL A 121 -0.24 -24.28 -8.31
CA VAL A 121 -1.28 -23.72 -9.16
C VAL A 121 -0.96 -22.29 -9.55
N GLY A 122 -1.27 -21.92 -10.80
CA GLY A 122 -1.27 -20.54 -11.24
C GLY A 122 -2.48 -19.82 -10.62
N ALA A 123 -2.23 -19.00 -9.60
CA ALA A 123 -3.28 -18.19 -9.00
C ALA A 123 -3.37 -16.83 -9.70
N GLU A 124 -4.61 -16.35 -9.90
CA GLU A 124 -4.87 -14.98 -10.31
C GLU A 124 -4.68 -14.06 -9.10
N LEU A 125 -3.92 -12.96 -9.28
CA LEU A 125 -3.82 -11.93 -8.25
C LEU A 125 -5.04 -11.02 -8.31
N VAL A 126 -5.80 -10.96 -7.22
CA VAL A 126 -6.91 -10.01 -7.05
C VAL A 126 -6.56 -9.02 -5.95
N ILE A 127 -6.67 -7.74 -6.27
CA ILE A 127 -6.29 -6.66 -5.37
C ILE A 127 -7.53 -6.22 -4.61
N GLY A 128 -7.50 -6.40 -3.31
CA GLY A 128 -8.55 -5.96 -2.39
C GLY A 128 -8.34 -4.53 -1.91
N ASP A 129 -9.17 -4.12 -0.96
CA ASP A 129 -9.12 -2.80 -0.37
C ASP A 129 -7.94 -2.64 0.60
N TYR A 130 -7.78 -1.42 1.05
CA TYR A 130 -6.78 -1.02 2.01
C TYR A 130 -6.88 -1.84 3.31
N ALA A 131 -5.77 -2.45 3.70
CA ALA A 131 -5.70 -3.32 4.87
C ALA A 131 -5.50 -2.57 6.19
N GLY A 132 -5.32 -1.28 6.13
CA GLY A 132 -4.95 -0.46 7.27
C GLY A 132 -3.46 -0.51 7.58
N GLY A 133 -2.98 0.55 8.12
CA GLY A 133 -1.73 0.64 8.85
C GLY A 133 -2.06 1.33 10.15
N PHE A 134 -1.16 1.40 11.09
CA PHE A 134 -1.35 2.29 12.23
C PHE A 134 -0.96 3.70 11.81
N GLY A 135 -1.93 4.59 11.78
CA GLY A 135 -1.70 6.00 11.56
C GLY A 135 -0.82 6.56 12.64
N GLY A 136 0.40 6.70 12.25
CA GLY A 136 1.40 7.40 13.00
C GLY A 136 1.70 6.85 14.39
N ALA A 137 2.80 6.18 14.52
CA ALA A 137 3.53 6.12 15.78
C ALA A 137 3.73 7.51 16.39
N GLY A 138 3.39 8.57 15.70
CA GLY A 138 3.43 9.96 16.12
C GLY A 138 2.10 10.55 16.58
N GLY A 139 1.02 9.78 16.69
CA GLY A 139 -0.28 10.28 17.17
C GLY A 139 -0.93 11.29 16.22
N GLY A 140 -0.61 11.22 14.95
CA GLY A 140 -1.22 12.05 13.92
C GLY A 140 -2.69 11.67 13.74
N ASP A 141 -3.54 12.64 13.81
CA ASP A 141 -4.94 12.55 13.47
C ASP A 141 -5.13 12.09 12.03
N THR A 142 -6.31 11.59 11.80
CA THR A 142 -6.94 11.36 10.52
C THR A 142 -6.27 12.13 9.38
N SER A 143 -5.73 11.41 8.42
CA SER A 143 -5.31 12.04 7.20
C SER A 143 -6.49 12.82 6.61
N THR A 144 -6.22 14.01 6.08
CA THR A 144 -7.19 14.81 5.32
C THR A 144 -7.75 14.07 4.12
N LEU A 145 -7.22 12.90 3.82
CA LEU A 145 -7.48 12.06 2.68
C LEU A 145 -8.53 10.97 2.95
N ASN A 146 -9.31 11.08 4.02
CA ASN A 146 -10.34 10.09 4.42
C ASN A 146 -9.82 8.65 4.64
N LEU A 147 -8.53 8.40 4.51
CA LEU A 147 -7.90 7.15 4.94
C LEU A 147 -7.78 7.19 6.46
N ARG A 148 -8.68 6.52 7.13
CA ARG A 148 -8.59 6.34 8.58
C ARG A 148 -7.64 5.18 8.85
N TYR A 149 -6.43 5.54 9.24
CA TYR A 149 -5.50 4.55 9.78
C TYR A 149 -5.98 4.11 11.14
N PRO A 150 -6.18 2.80 11.38
CA PRO A 150 -6.45 2.31 12.71
C PRO A 150 -5.30 2.67 13.63
N SER A 151 -5.59 3.27 14.76
CA SER A 151 -4.58 3.62 15.77
C SER A 151 -4.46 2.56 16.87
N GLN A 152 -5.41 1.65 16.93
CA GLN A 152 -5.49 0.59 17.92
C GLN A 152 -5.90 -0.72 17.25
N TRP A 153 -5.58 -1.84 17.89
CA TRP A 153 -5.94 -3.16 17.40
C TRP A 153 -7.45 -3.32 17.16
N THR A 154 -8.29 -2.79 18.06
CA THR A 154 -9.75 -2.83 17.92
C THR A 154 -10.26 -2.12 16.69
N ASP A 155 -9.61 -1.02 16.29
CA ASP A 155 -9.98 -0.27 15.08
C ASP A 155 -9.63 -1.10 13.85
N TYR A 156 -8.47 -1.75 13.87
CA TYR A 156 -8.03 -2.65 12.80
C TYR A 156 -8.96 -3.88 12.67
N GLN A 157 -9.36 -4.50 13.77
CA GLN A 157 -10.35 -5.58 13.73
C GLN A 157 -11.68 -5.10 13.13
N THR A 158 -12.12 -3.90 13.49
CA THR A 158 -13.35 -3.32 12.94
C THR A 158 -13.26 -3.11 11.44
N LEU A 159 -12.08 -2.71 10.93
CA LEU A 159 -11.83 -2.57 9.50
C LEU A 159 -11.90 -3.94 8.80
N LEU A 160 -11.27 -4.96 9.38
CA LEU A 160 -11.29 -6.32 8.84
C LEU A 160 -12.69 -6.95 8.88
N ASP A 161 -13.43 -6.75 9.97
CA ASP A 161 -14.81 -7.26 10.15
C ASP A 161 -15.82 -6.61 9.19
N GLY A 162 -15.47 -5.50 8.57
CA GLY A 162 -16.31 -4.80 7.60
C GLY A 162 -16.61 -5.62 6.33
N GLY A 163 -15.86 -6.70 6.07
CA GLY A 163 -16.06 -7.59 4.92
C GLY A 163 -15.73 -6.95 3.57
N GLY A 164 -15.23 -5.72 3.56
CA GLY A 164 -14.93 -4.96 2.35
C GLY A 164 -13.85 -5.62 1.48
N TYR A 165 -12.95 -6.37 2.05
CA TYR A 165 -11.91 -7.10 1.33
C TYR A 165 -12.49 -8.20 0.44
N ARG A 166 -13.47 -8.95 0.95
CA ARG A 166 -14.13 -9.99 0.20
C ARG A 166 -14.98 -9.42 -0.93
N GLU A 167 -15.69 -8.32 -0.69
CA GLU A 167 -16.45 -7.61 -1.73
C GLU A 167 -15.52 -7.11 -2.84
N ALA A 168 -14.40 -6.50 -2.49
CA ALA A 168 -13.39 -6.07 -3.43
C ALA A 168 -12.83 -7.22 -4.27
N ALA A 169 -12.58 -8.39 -3.64
CA ALA A 169 -12.11 -9.58 -4.31
C ALA A 169 -13.17 -10.25 -5.21
N ALA A 170 -14.45 -10.10 -4.88
CA ALA A 170 -15.55 -10.70 -5.66
C ALA A 170 -15.94 -9.91 -6.91
N GLY A 171 -15.59 -8.64 -6.99
CA GLY A 171 -15.86 -7.82 -8.18
C GLY A 171 -15.91 -6.33 -7.86
N THR A 172 -14.97 -5.61 -8.40
CA THR A 172 -14.88 -4.16 -8.25
C THR A 172 -15.47 -3.45 -9.47
N GLN A 173 -16.44 -2.56 -9.22
CA GLN A 173 -16.84 -1.61 -10.23
C GLN A 173 -15.89 -0.43 -10.26
N ALA A 174 -15.50 0.00 -11.46
CA ALA A 174 -14.79 1.26 -11.63
C ALA A 174 -15.70 2.42 -11.16
N PRO A 175 -15.14 3.47 -10.56
CA PRO A 175 -15.87 4.71 -10.30
C PRO A 175 -16.50 5.28 -11.58
N ALA A 176 -17.48 6.15 -11.41
CA ALA A 176 -18.11 6.84 -12.55
C ALA A 176 -17.05 7.68 -13.28
N ASP A 177 -17.01 7.57 -14.61
CA ASP A 177 -16.08 8.34 -15.41
C ASP A 177 -16.44 9.85 -15.38
N ILE A 178 -15.42 10.70 -15.25
CA ILE A 178 -15.57 12.14 -15.03
C ILE A 178 -14.99 12.89 -16.22
N PRO A 179 -15.73 13.83 -16.84
CA PRO A 179 -15.17 14.68 -17.86
C PRO A 179 -14.15 15.66 -17.25
N VAL A 180 -13.01 15.82 -17.93
CA VAL A 180 -11.91 16.68 -17.50
C VAL A 180 -11.38 17.54 -18.65
N THR A 181 -10.81 18.70 -18.30
CA THR A 181 -9.97 19.49 -19.18
C THR A 181 -8.50 19.28 -18.81
N VAL A 182 -7.68 18.96 -19.78
CA VAL A 182 -6.24 18.69 -19.57
C VAL A 182 -5.40 19.77 -20.25
N TYR A 183 -4.54 20.39 -19.48
CA TYR A 183 -3.46 21.26 -19.97
C TYR A 183 -2.17 20.45 -19.93
N THR A 184 -1.59 20.18 -21.10
CA THR A 184 -0.32 19.45 -21.24
C THR A 184 0.78 20.40 -21.63
N PHE A 185 1.89 20.36 -20.88
CA PHE A 185 3.08 21.20 -21.05
C PHE A 185 4.19 20.34 -21.64
N THR A 186 4.72 20.78 -22.79
CA THR A 186 5.74 20.07 -23.56
C THR A 186 6.79 21.06 -24.10
N ASP A 187 7.79 20.56 -24.81
CA ASP A 187 8.78 21.37 -25.55
C ASP A 187 9.44 22.45 -24.69
N PHE A 188 9.94 22.03 -23.53
CA PHE A 188 10.53 22.93 -22.54
C PHE A 188 11.85 23.55 -23.03
N GLU A 189 11.98 24.86 -22.88
CA GLU A 189 13.20 25.61 -23.17
C GLU A 189 13.57 26.53 -22.01
N ALA A 190 14.85 26.62 -21.70
CA ALA A 190 15.41 27.56 -20.74
C ALA A 190 16.81 28.01 -21.15
N PRO A 191 17.25 29.21 -20.73
CA PRO A 191 18.61 29.66 -20.94
C PRO A 191 19.59 28.79 -20.15
N THR A 192 20.29 27.87 -20.81
CA THR A 192 21.12 26.82 -20.17
C THR A 192 22.48 27.31 -19.67
N GLU A 193 22.99 28.42 -20.19
CA GLU A 193 24.37 28.87 -19.92
C GLU A 193 24.53 29.67 -18.62
N GLN A 194 23.44 30.10 -18.01
CA GLN A 194 23.50 31.03 -16.87
C GLN A 194 22.90 30.49 -15.57
N TYR A 195 22.16 29.40 -15.61
CA TYR A 195 21.36 28.95 -14.45
C TYR A 195 21.51 27.46 -14.17
N GLN A 196 21.69 27.13 -12.90
CA GLN A 196 21.79 25.71 -12.47
C GLN A 196 20.44 25.01 -12.45
N ALA A 197 19.34 25.75 -12.29
CA ALA A 197 18.00 25.22 -12.16
C ALA A 197 16.92 26.26 -12.49
N ALA A 198 16.74 26.59 -13.77
CA ALA A 198 15.60 27.41 -14.16
C ALA A 198 14.30 26.75 -13.78
N THR A 199 13.35 27.55 -13.27
CA THR A 199 12.02 27.10 -12.86
C THR A 199 10.98 27.85 -13.68
N GLN A 200 9.89 27.17 -14.04
CA GLN A 200 8.71 27.80 -14.60
C GLN A 200 7.53 27.64 -13.67
N ALA A 201 6.83 28.74 -13.43
CA ALA A 201 5.57 28.75 -12.69
C ALA A 201 4.40 28.93 -13.66
N VAL A 202 3.31 28.25 -13.34
CA VAL A 202 1.99 28.35 -13.96
C VAL A 202 1.04 28.89 -12.91
N THR A 203 0.53 30.10 -13.11
CA THR A 203 -0.34 30.78 -12.14
C THR A 203 -1.70 31.04 -12.75
N PHE A 204 -2.76 30.73 -12.02
CA PHE A 204 -4.15 30.94 -12.40
C PHE A 204 -5.03 31.17 -11.17
N THR A 205 -6.26 31.59 -11.39
CA THR A 205 -7.28 31.70 -10.35
C THR A 205 -8.35 30.64 -10.59
N ALA A 206 -8.71 29.89 -9.56
CA ALA A 206 -9.77 28.90 -9.59
C ALA A 206 -10.77 29.12 -8.46
N ASP A 207 -12.04 28.79 -8.70
CA ASP A 207 -13.08 28.70 -7.67
C ASP A 207 -13.07 27.29 -7.07
N GLU A 208 -12.47 27.14 -5.91
CA GLU A 208 -12.33 25.86 -5.21
C GLU A 208 -13.66 25.14 -4.95
N THR A 209 -14.77 25.86 -4.91
CA THR A 209 -16.08 25.25 -4.72
C THR A 209 -16.60 24.57 -5.99
N ARG A 210 -15.98 24.81 -7.15
CA ARG A 210 -16.43 24.36 -8.46
C ARG A 210 -15.34 23.72 -9.32
N THR A 211 -14.09 23.88 -8.91
CA THR A 211 -12.92 23.44 -9.70
C THR A 211 -11.96 22.68 -8.80
N THR A 212 -11.59 21.48 -9.21
CA THR A 212 -10.49 20.70 -8.62
C THR A 212 -9.40 20.55 -9.66
N VAL A 213 -8.17 20.81 -9.29
CA VAL A 213 -7.01 20.69 -10.19
C VAL A 213 -6.09 19.61 -9.66
N LEU A 214 -5.83 18.60 -10.49
CA LEU A 214 -4.83 17.58 -10.23
C LEU A 214 -3.60 17.90 -11.08
N SER A 215 -2.41 17.80 -10.49
CA SER A 215 -1.15 18.05 -11.18
C SER A 215 -0.34 16.76 -11.35
N TYR A 216 0.38 16.67 -12.44
CA TYR A 216 1.36 15.61 -12.69
C TYR A 216 2.67 16.19 -13.19
N GLY A 217 3.77 15.83 -12.50
CA GLY A 217 5.12 16.27 -12.84
C GLY A 217 5.48 17.68 -12.36
N PHE A 218 4.71 18.27 -11.45
CA PHE A 218 5.00 19.54 -10.83
C PHE A 218 5.64 19.32 -9.45
N GLU A 219 6.70 20.05 -9.13
CA GLU A 219 7.42 19.93 -7.86
C GLU A 219 6.98 20.95 -6.81
N GLY A 220 6.39 22.08 -7.23
CA GLY A 220 5.95 23.15 -6.34
C GLY A 220 4.47 23.45 -6.47
N TYR A 221 3.85 23.75 -5.32
CA TYR A 221 2.47 24.21 -5.21
C TYR A 221 2.39 25.36 -4.23
N GLY A 222 1.61 26.37 -4.57
CA GLY A 222 1.31 27.51 -3.72
C GLY A 222 -0.12 28.00 -3.94
N TRP A 223 -0.74 28.48 -2.88
CA TRP A 223 -2.06 29.04 -2.92
C TRP A 223 -2.14 30.31 -2.03
N ASP A 224 -2.64 31.39 -2.58
CA ASP A 224 -2.92 32.63 -1.86
C ASP A 224 -4.42 32.72 -1.55
N GLU A 225 -4.78 32.40 -0.31
CA GLU A 225 -6.17 32.45 0.18
C GLU A 225 -6.85 33.80 -0.06
N ARG A 226 -6.08 34.87 -0.07
CA ARG A 226 -6.60 36.24 -0.19
C ARG A 226 -7.01 36.56 -1.63
N THR A 227 -6.32 36.02 -2.61
CA THR A 227 -6.55 36.29 -4.03
C THR A 227 -7.23 35.14 -4.76
N GLY A 228 -7.23 33.92 -4.17
CA GLY A 228 -7.63 32.69 -4.86
C GLY A 228 -6.66 32.28 -5.95
N GLU A 229 -5.43 32.80 -5.91
CA GLU A 229 -4.40 32.50 -6.88
C GLU A 229 -3.69 31.21 -6.53
N VAL A 230 -3.62 30.31 -7.51
CA VAL A 230 -2.94 29.02 -7.42
C VAL A 230 -1.71 29.05 -8.33
N THR A 231 -0.57 28.62 -7.80
CA THR A 231 0.68 28.53 -8.53
C THR A 231 1.23 27.12 -8.47
N TYR A 232 1.40 26.49 -9.63
CA TYR A 232 2.19 25.27 -9.78
C TYR A 232 3.53 25.62 -10.41
N SER A 233 4.61 24.98 -9.94
CA SER A 233 5.94 25.23 -10.49
C SER A 233 6.70 23.93 -10.73
N TYR A 234 7.64 23.98 -11.65
CA TYR A 234 8.52 22.88 -11.97
C TYR A 234 9.90 23.36 -12.41
N PHE A 235 10.90 22.55 -12.11
CA PHE A 235 12.21 22.76 -12.71
C PHE A 235 12.16 22.43 -14.20
N VAL A 236 12.66 23.32 -15.02
CA VAL A 236 12.62 23.13 -16.47
C VAL A 236 13.44 21.90 -16.86
N PRO A 237 12.85 20.92 -17.56
CA PRO A 237 13.53 19.72 -17.98
C PRO A 237 14.67 20.02 -18.95
N ASP A 238 15.88 19.56 -18.64
CA ASP A 238 17.08 19.77 -19.48
C ASP A 238 17.46 18.51 -20.30
N GLY A 239 16.82 17.39 -20.04
CA GLY A 239 17.09 16.10 -20.68
C GLY A 239 18.41 15.44 -20.25
N GLN A 240 19.10 15.98 -19.26
CA GLN A 240 20.33 15.44 -18.68
C GLN A 240 20.14 15.05 -17.22
N ARG A 241 19.81 16.02 -16.38
CA ARG A 241 19.56 15.82 -14.95
C ARG A 241 18.08 15.62 -14.65
N ARG A 242 17.22 16.17 -15.50
CA ARG A 242 15.76 16.10 -15.38
C ARG A 242 15.18 15.57 -16.67
N SER A 243 14.36 14.55 -16.56
CA SER A 243 13.67 13.96 -17.70
C SER A 243 12.77 14.98 -18.38
N LYS A 244 12.73 14.94 -19.71
CA LYS A 244 11.78 15.72 -20.52
C LYS A 244 10.40 15.04 -20.54
N THR A 245 9.86 14.76 -19.37
CA THR A 245 8.52 14.19 -19.22
C THR A 245 7.48 15.30 -19.31
N ASP A 246 6.42 15.08 -20.05
CA ASP A 246 5.29 15.98 -20.16
C ASP A 246 4.67 16.22 -18.78
N LYS A 247 4.23 17.46 -18.54
CA LYS A 247 3.55 17.81 -17.30
C LYS A 247 2.09 18.09 -17.59
N LYS A 248 1.22 17.77 -16.65
CA LYS A 248 -0.23 17.88 -16.87
C LYS A 248 -0.91 18.58 -15.70
N LEU A 249 -1.81 19.52 -16.00
CA LEU A 249 -2.84 19.97 -15.09
C LEU A 249 -4.17 19.42 -15.59
N ILE A 250 -4.86 18.68 -14.73
CA ILE A 250 -6.13 18.02 -15.03
C ILE A 250 -7.21 18.72 -14.21
N VAL A 251 -8.12 19.37 -14.90
CA VAL A 251 -9.15 20.23 -14.31
C VAL A 251 -10.49 19.50 -14.33
N ILE A 252 -11.05 19.33 -13.15
CA ILE A 252 -12.37 18.72 -12.93
C ILE A 252 -13.36 19.83 -12.57
N GLY A 253 -14.51 19.84 -13.21
CA GLY A 253 -15.55 20.84 -12.99
C GLY A 253 -15.44 22.04 -13.89
N THR A 254 -15.43 23.27 -13.34
CA THR A 254 -15.31 24.50 -14.14
C THR A 254 -13.88 24.70 -14.62
N ASP A 255 -13.72 24.93 -15.92
CA ASP A 255 -12.41 25.15 -16.52
C ASP A 255 -11.73 26.43 -16.04
N LEU A 256 -10.42 26.50 -16.20
CA LEU A 256 -9.62 27.69 -15.89
C LEU A 256 -10.02 28.85 -16.80
N THR A 257 -10.13 30.05 -16.23
CA THR A 257 -10.44 31.28 -17.01
C THR A 257 -9.23 31.83 -17.77
N GLY A 258 -8.04 31.35 -17.45
CA GLY A 258 -6.77 31.72 -18.05
C GLY A 258 -5.63 31.34 -17.11
N TYR A 259 -4.39 31.44 -17.60
CA TYR A 259 -3.18 31.21 -16.80
C TYR A 259 -2.06 32.12 -17.31
N THR A 260 -1.04 32.31 -16.47
CA THR A 260 0.21 32.98 -16.82
C THR A 260 1.38 32.01 -16.65
N LEU A 261 2.42 32.19 -17.45
CA LEU A 261 3.69 31.46 -17.37
C LEU A 261 4.80 32.46 -17.05
N GLN A 262 5.57 32.15 -16.00
CA GLN A 262 6.70 32.96 -15.59
C GLN A 262 7.93 32.11 -15.32
N GLY A 263 9.08 32.49 -15.88
CA GLY A 263 10.37 31.87 -15.61
C GLY A 263 11.06 32.50 -14.39
N TYR A 264 11.73 31.65 -13.59
CA TYR A 264 12.50 32.08 -12.42
C TYR A 264 13.88 31.41 -12.41
N ARG A 265 14.82 32.06 -11.72
CA ARG A 265 16.16 31.55 -11.50
C ARG A 265 16.19 30.64 -10.26
N ASP A 266 16.92 29.54 -10.38
CA ASP A 266 17.35 28.70 -9.24
C ASP A 266 16.22 28.16 -8.33
N GLY A 267 15.02 27.97 -8.87
CA GLY A 267 13.92 27.28 -8.18
C GLY A 267 13.02 28.17 -7.33
N GLY A 268 13.38 29.41 -7.06
CA GLY A 268 12.56 30.34 -6.29
C GLY A 268 11.47 30.97 -7.15
N CYS A 269 10.19 30.87 -6.73
CA CYS A 269 9.06 31.48 -7.43
C CYS A 269 8.39 32.61 -6.65
N ASP A 270 8.52 32.62 -5.30
CA ASP A 270 7.97 33.68 -4.45
C ASP A 270 8.76 33.80 -3.13
N PRO A 271 9.51 34.88 -2.90
CA PRO A 271 10.01 35.83 -3.88
C PRO A 271 11.13 35.24 -4.74
N GLY A 272 10.96 35.18 -6.05
CA GLY A 272 11.93 34.66 -7.00
C GLY A 272 12.52 35.74 -7.87
N GLU A 273 13.70 35.50 -8.47
CA GLU A 273 14.26 36.32 -9.50
C GLU A 273 13.67 35.91 -10.87
N GLU A 274 12.80 36.74 -11.42
CA GLU A 274 12.24 36.53 -12.76
C GLU A 274 13.31 36.54 -13.83
N ILE A 275 13.19 35.63 -14.79
CA ILE A 275 14.08 35.54 -15.96
C ILE A 275 13.30 35.37 -17.25
N ASP A 276 13.86 35.92 -18.33
CA ASP A 276 13.36 35.73 -19.69
C ASP A 276 13.90 34.44 -20.32
N GLY A 277 13.24 33.98 -21.38
CA GLY A 277 13.72 32.85 -22.19
C GLY A 277 13.35 31.46 -21.62
N VAL A 278 12.54 31.41 -20.60
CA VAL A 278 11.90 30.16 -20.17
C VAL A 278 10.57 30.02 -20.90
N SER A 279 10.36 28.90 -21.58
CA SER A 279 9.14 28.66 -22.34
C SER A 279 8.77 27.20 -22.42
N CYS A 280 7.50 26.93 -22.72
CA CYS A 280 6.98 25.62 -23.07
C CYS A 280 5.83 25.76 -24.07
N THR A 281 5.46 24.65 -24.70
CA THR A 281 4.22 24.53 -25.47
C THR A 281 3.12 24.04 -24.54
N VAL A 282 1.96 24.71 -24.53
CA VAL A 282 0.80 24.28 -23.76
C VAL A 282 -0.32 23.91 -24.72
N THR A 283 -0.83 22.69 -24.59
CA THR A 283 -1.99 22.21 -25.33
C THR A 283 -3.15 21.95 -24.38
N ARG A 284 -4.36 22.37 -24.78
CA ARG A 284 -5.61 22.13 -24.05
C ARG A 284 -6.42 21.06 -24.77
N SER A 285 -6.89 20.05 -24.05
CA SER A 285 -7.77 19.00 -24.57
C SER A 285 -8.89 18.70 -23.58
N GLU A 286 -9.96 18.08 -24.06
CA GLU A 286 -11.07 17.58 -23.25
C GLU A 286 -11.14 16.08 -23.42
N THR A 287 -11.27 15.36 -22.31
CA THR A 287 -11.32 13.90 -22.25
C THR A 287 -12.00 13.47 -20.95
N THR A 288 -11.78 12.23 -20.51
CA THR A 288 -12.24 11.73 -19.22
C THR A 288 -11.10 11.49 -18.26
N LEU A 289 -11.37 11.47 -16.95
CA LEU A 289 -10.38 11.19 -15.92
C LEU A 289 -9.78 9.80 -16.13
N HIS A 290 -10.62 8.81 -16.45
CA HIS A 290 -10.18 7.45 -16.75
C HIS A 290 -9.12 7.39 -17.86
N GLU A 291 -9.37 8.03 -19.01
CA GLU A 291 -8.42 8.03 -20.13
C GLU A 291 -7.09 8.68 -19.78
N VAL A 292 -7.12 9.76 -18.99
CA VAL A 292 -5.91 10.43 -18.52
C VAL A 292 -5.12 9.53 -17.59
N LEU A 293 -5.78 8.98 -16.55
CA LEU A 293 -5.13 8.11 -15.58
C LEU A 293 -4.58 6.83 -16.22
N LEU A 294 -5.34 6.21 -17.13
CA LEU A 294 -4.89 5.02 -17.85
C LEU A 294 -3.64 5.30 -18.70
N THR A 295 -3.59 6.48 -19.33
CA THR A 295 -2.40 6.91 -20.07
C THR A 295 -1.21 7.10 -19.14
N LEU A 296 -1.40 7.77 -18.00
CA LEU A 296 -0.34 7.94 -16.99
C LEU A 296 0.14 6.60 -16.42
N CYS A 297 -0.77 5.69 -16.12
CA CYS A 297 -0.42 4.34 -15.64
C CYS A 297 0.49 3.61 -16.63
N ARG A 298 0.18 3.65 -17.93
CA ARG A 298 1.03 3.06 -18.97
C ARG A 298 2.41 3.70 -19.03
N GLU A 299 2.48 5.03 -19.00
CA GLU A 299 3.72 5.79 -19.02
C GLU A 299 4.59 5.50 -17.80
N ILE A 300 3.98 5.41 -16.61
CA ILE A 300 4.66 5.13 -15.34
C ILE A 300 5.22 3.70 -15.34
N LEU A 301 4.42 2.68 -15.64
CA LEU A 301 4.86 1.29 -15.68
C LEU A 301 5.96 1.07 -16.72
N ASP A 302 5.82 1.64 -17.93
CA ASP A 302 6.86 1.61 -18.97
C ASP A 302 8.16 2.29 -18.53
N THR A 303 8.07 3.36 -17.74
CA THR A 303 9.23 4.07 -17.21
C THR A 303 9.92 3.28 -16.08
N MET A 304 9.14 2.63 -15.21
CA MET A 304 9.65 1.74 -14.16
C MET A 304 10.39 0.54 -14.76
N GLU A 305 9.81 -0.10 -15.77
CA GLU A 305 10.43 -1.22 -16.48
C GLU A 305 11.78 -0.84 -17.13
N LYS A 306 11.85 0.35 -17.72
CA LYS A 306 13.06 0.87 -18.37
C LYS A 306 14.14 1.34 -17.42
N ASN A 307 13.79 1.71 -16.18
CA ASN A 307 14.68 2.31 -15.20
C ASN A 307 14.59 1.64 -13.82
N PRO A 308 14.78 0.33 -13.70
CA PRO A 308 14.57 -0.38 -12.44
C PRO A 308 15.48 0.13 -11.31
N GLY A 309 16.70 0.55 -11.63
CA GLY A 309 17.63 1.08 -10.64
C GLY A 309 17.23 2.44 -10.04
N TYR A 310 16.35 3.19 -10.71
CA TYR A 310 15.85 4.47 -10.22
C TYR A 310 14.64 4.30 -9.29
N TYR A 311 13.72 3.42 -9.65
CA TYR A 311 12.49 3.19 -8.90
C TYR A 311 12.64 2.18 -7.76
N GLY A 312 13.78 1.46 -7.70
CA GLY A 312 14.04 0.49 -6.64
C GLY A 312 12.93 -0.58 -6.56
N TRP A 313 12.39 -0.79 -5.36
CA TRP A 313 11.33 -1.78 -5.12
C TRP A 313 10.01 -1.49 -5.88
N LEU A 314 9.71 -0.23 -6.20
CA LEU A 314 8.53 0.11 -7.01
C LEU A 314 8.60 -0.44 -8.42
N SER A 315 9.81 -0.69 -8.98
CA SER A 315 9.95 -1.29 -10.31
C SER A 315 9.38 -2.71 -10.39
N GLU A 316 9.31 -3.41 -9.26
CA GLU A 316 8.73 -4.74 -9.16
C GLU A 316 7.23 -4.73 -9.45
N ALA A 317 6.55 -3.63 -9.13
CA ALA A 317 5.13 -3.46 -9.45
C ALA A 317 4.84 -3.51 -10.96
N ALA A 318 5.79 -3.07 -11.81
CA ALA A 318 5.63 -3.10 -13.26
C ALA A 318 5.59 -4.53 -13.83
N GLU A 319 6.16 -5.51 -13.13
CA GLU A 319 6.13 -6.91 -13.52
C GLU A 319 4.79 -7.60 -13.17
N ILE A 320 4.05 -7.03 -12.21
CA ILE A 320 2.85 -7.63 -11.62
C ILE A 320 1.56 -6.97 -12.12
N LEU A 321 1.59 -5.64 -12.27
CA LEU A 321 0.42 -4.85 -12.63
C LEU A 321 0.29 -4.66 -14.14
N ASN A 322 -0.94 -4.79 -14.63
CA ASN A 322 -1.32 -4.19 -15.90
C ASN A 322 -1.83 -2.74 -15.71
N PRO A 323 -1.79 -1.90 -16.75
CA PRO A 323 -2.20 -0.50 -16.66
C PRO A 323 -3.67 -0.31 -16.22
N GLU A 324 -4.56 -1.21 -16.61
CA GLU A 324 -5.99 -1.15 -16.30
C GLU A 324 -6.24 -1.36 -14.81
N THR A 325 -5.55 -2.32 -14.19
CA THR A 325 -5.63 -2.56 -12.73
C THR A 325 -5.04 -1.39 -11.97
N TYR A 326 -3.89 -0.87 -12.41
CA TYR A 326 -3.26 0.29 -11.78
C TYR A 326 -4.16 1.54 -11.85
N CYS A 327 -4.78 1.77 -13.00
CA CYS A 327 -5.73 2.86 -13.20
C CYS A 327 -6.94 2.75 -12.25
N LEU A 328 -7.53 1.56 -12.14
CA LEU A 328 -8.64 1.32 -11.22
C LEU A 328 -8.26 1.62 -9.76
N LEU A 329 -7.07 1.24 -9.33
CA LEU A 329 -6.57 1.54 -7.99
C LEU A 329 -6.38 3.04 -7.76
N ALA A 330 -5.87 3.76 -8.76
CA ALA A 330 -5.71 5.22 -8.70
C ALA A 330 -7.07 5.94 -8.65
N GLU A 331 -8.04 5.53 -9.46
CA GLU A 331 -9.40 6.07 -9.44
C GLU A 331 -10.06 5.88 -8.08
N ARG A 332 -9.92 4.71 -7.49
CA ARG A 332 -10.44 4.41 -6.15
C ARG A 332 -9.77 5.23 -5.07
N ALA A 333 -8.45 5.39 -5.14
CA ALA A 333 -7.75 6.25 -4.22
C ALA A 333 -8.26 7.69 -4.30
N LEU A 334 -8.44 8.23 -5.51
CA LEU A 334 -9.00 9.56 -5.70
C LEU A 334 -10.43 9.69 -5.15
N GLU A 335 -11.26 8.65 -5.29
CA GLU A 335 -12.59 8.61 -4.71
C GLU A 335 -12.54 8.57 -3.18
N GLN A 336 -11.69 7.71 -2.62
CA GLN A 336 -11.48 7.59 -1.17
C GLN A 336 -10.93 8.89 -0.57
N TYR A 337 -10.09 9.60 -1.30
CA TYR A 337 -9.56 10.91 -0.91
C TYR A 337 -10.58 12.05 -1.04
N GLY A 338 -11.82 11.72 -1.36
CA GLY A 338 -12.89 12.69 -1.41
C GLY A 338 -12.81 13.67 -2.58
N LEU A 339 -12.14 13.28 -3.69
CA LEU A 339 -12.04 14.12 -4.88
C LEU A 339 -13.37 14.68 -5.36
N LEU A 340 -14.45 13.92 -5.16
CA LEU A 340 -15.81 14.27 -5.53
C LEU A 340 -16.65 14.77 -4.35
N SER A 341 -16.04 14.96 -3.18
CA SER A 341 -16.76 15.46 -2.01
C SER A 341 -17.36 16.82 -2.28
N GLU A 342 -18.59 17.04 -1.79
CA GLU A 342 -19.24 18.35 -1.81
C GLU A 342 -18.59 19.32 -0.79
N GLN A 343 -17.85 18.78 0.20
CA GLN A 343 -17.14 19.56 1.20
C GLN A 343 -15.73 19.89 0.69
N PRO A 344 -15.39 21.18 0.51
CA PRO A 344 -14.05 21.56 0.03
C PRO A 344 -12.89 21.03 0.91
N ALA A 345 -13.10 20.96 2.22
CA ALA A 345 -12.11 20.48 3.17
C ALA A 345 -11.79 18.96 3.02
N ASP A 346 -12.69 18.22 2.39
CA ASP A 346 -12.53 16.78 2.17
C ASP A 346 -11.95 16.47 0.78
N ARG A 347 -11.70 17.50 -0.03
CA ARG A 347 -11.09 17.31 -1.35
C ARG A 347 -9.58 17.18 -1.22
N TYR A 348 -9.01 16.52 -2.19
CA TYR A 348 -7.56 16.42 -2.33
C TYR A 348 -6.97 17.80 -2.67
N ASP A 349 -6.37 18.48 -1.69
CA ASP A 349 -6.03 19.90 -1.80
C ASP A 349 -4.74 20.18 -2.57
N SER A 350 -3.72 19.31 -2.48
CA SER A 350 -2.47 19.48 -3.25
C SER A 350 -2.59 19.05 -4.71
N GLY A 351 -3.50 18.13 -4.99
CA GLY A 351 -3.77 17.63 -6.34
C GLY A 351 -2.59 16.92 -7.03
N ARG A 352 -1.60 16.42 -6.29
CA ARG A 352 -0.37 15.82 -6.84
C ARG A 352 -0.56 14.35 -7.17
N LEU A 353 -0.80 14.07 -8.46
CA LEU A 353 -1.03 12.72 -8.94
C LEU A 353 0.20 11.81 -8.90
N ASP A 354 1.39 12.35 -9.09
CA ASP A 354 2.64 11.59 -8.99
C ASP A 354 2.78 10.97 -7.60
N GLU A 355 2.50 11.70 -6.53
CA GLU A 355 2.51 11.18 -5.16
C GLU A 355 1.41 10.14 -4.94
N LEU A 356 0.19 10.41 -5.42
CA LEU A 356 -0.91 9.45 -5.34
C LEU A 356 -0.58 8.13 -6.05
N MET A 357 -0.01 8.21 -7.24
CA MET A 357 0.33 7.01 -8.02
C MET A 357 1.37 6.15 -7.30
N ASP A 358 2.40 6.78 -6.71
CA ASP A 358 3.40 6.06 -5.91
C ASP A 358 2.78 5.45 -4.63
N GLU A 359 1.91 6.19 -3.96
CA GLU A 359 1.23 5.71 -2.75
C GLU A 359 0.32 4.52 -3.02
N VAL A 360 -0.41 4.53 -4.14
CA VAL A 360 -1.25 3.41 -4.57
C VAL A 360 -0.48 2.10 -4.63
N LEU A 361 0.79 2.12 -4.98
CA LEU A 361 1.66 0.94 -5.06
C LEU A 361 2.23 0.53 -3.70
N SER A 362 2.39 1.48 -2.77
CA SER A 362 3.05 1.27 -1.47
C SER A 362 2.09 0.98 -0.33
N VAL A 363 0.81 1.33 -0.48
CA VAL A 363 -0.20 1.14 0.56
C VAL A 363 -0.48 -0.33 0.80
N ASP A 364 -0.47 -0.74 2.08
CA ASP A 364 -0.83 -2.10 2.46
C ASP A 364 -2.30 -2.40 2.14
N ARG A 365 -2.49 -3.49 1.40
CA ARG A 365 -3.80 -3.99 0.96
C ARG A 365 -3.95 -5.46 1.32
N VAL A 366 -5.18 -5.95 1.32
CA VAL A 366 -5.39 -7.38 1.24
C VAL A 366 -5.32 -7.78 -0.23
N LEU A 367 -4.31 -8.58 -0.55
CA LEU A 367 -4.08 -9.16 -1.87
C LEU A 367 -4.54 -10.61 -1.83
N TYR A 368 -5.32 -11.06 -2.81
CA TYR A 368 -5.83 -12.41 -2.84
C TYR A 368 -5.20 -13.23 -3.97
N LEU A 369 -4.70 -14.41 -3.62
CA LEU A 369 -4.40 -15.45 -4.59
C LEU A 369 -5.68 -16.23 -4.87
N LYS A 370 -6.27 -16.02 -6.04
CA LYS A 370 -7.52 -16.64 -6.48
C LYS A 370 -7.25 -17.87 -7.33
N THR A 371 -7.89 -18.98 -6.99
CA THR A 371 -7.85 -20.21 -7.78
C THR A 371 -9.14 -21.01 -7.58
N GLU A 372 -9.42 -21.94 -8.48
CA GLU A 372 -10.52 -22.87 -8.31
C GLU A 372 -10.04 -24.21 -7.75
N VAL A 373 -10.83 -24.81 -6.86
CA VAL A 373 -10.60 -26.16 -6.34
C VAL A 373 -11.89 -26.96 -6.34
N THR A 374 -11.81 -28.23 -6.74
CA THR A 374 -12.92 -29.17 -6.61
C THR A 374 -12.63 -30.12 -5.44
N VAL A 375 -13.52 -30.11 -4.43
CA VAL A 375 -13.48 -31.05 -3.31
C VAL A 375 -14.42 -32.20 -3.63
N PRO A 376 -13.91 -33.41 -3.82
CA PRO A 376 -14.73 -34.55 -4.26
C PRO A 376 -15.76 -34.95 -3.18
N THR A 377 -16.84 -35.58 -3.63
CA THR A 377 -17.91 -36.11 -2.79
C THR A 377 -17.38 -36.94 -1.64
N GLY A 378 -17.70 -36.56 -0.39
CA GLY A 378 -17.26 -37.26 0.83
C GLY A 378 -15.72 -37.28 0.99
N GLY A 379 -14.98 -36.52 0.19
CA GLY A 379 -13.52 -36.49 0.16
C GLY A 379 -12.95 -35.18 0.70
N THR A 380 -11.65 -35.01 0.44
CA THR A 380 -10.89 -33.82 0.87
C THR A 380 -10.07 -33.24 -0.28
N ALA A 381 -9.73 -31.95 -0.18
CA ALA A 381 -8.69 -31.31 -0.97
C ALA A 381 -7.72 -30.60 -0.01
N GLU A 382 -6.42 -30.69 -0.31
CA GLU A 382 -5.38 -29.99 0.44
C GLU A 382 -4.99 -28.71 -0.30
N VAL A 383 -4.93 -27.59 0.44
CA VAL A 383 -4.49 -26.29 -0.09
C VAL A 383 -3.39 -25.76 0.82
N THR A 384 -2.26 -25.36 0.25
CA THR A 384 -1.15 -24.80 1.04
C THR A 384 -0.64 -23.54 0.40
N ALA A 385 -0.62 -22.45 1.18
CA ALA A 385 0.04 -21.20 0.84
C ALA A 385 1.40 -21.11 1.52
N GLN A 386 2.38 -20.56 0.82
CA GLN A 386 3.71 -20.27 1.35
C GLN A 386 4.12 -18.87 0.91
N TYR A 387 4.65 -18.07 1.83
CA TYR A 387 5.10 -16.72 1.53
C TYR A 387 6.00 -16.17 2.64
N TRP A 388 6.80 -15.14 2.31
CA TRP A 388 7.55 -14.40 3.30
C TRP A 388 6.67 -13.31 3.91
N LYS A 389 6.60 -13.26 5.23
CA LYS A 389 5.81 -12.29 5.99
C LYS A 389 6.75 -11.35 6.74
N ALA A 390 6.67 -10.06 6.43
CA ALA A 390 7.18 -9.04 7.32
C ALA A 390 6.44 -9.09 8.68
N PRO A 391 7.04 -8.65 9.78
CA PRO A 391 6.35 -8.59 11.05
C PRO A 391 5.00 -7.86 10.92
N SER A 392 3.94 -8.40 11.53
CA SER A 392 2.66 -7.71 11.58
C SER A 392 2.77 -6.35 12.24
N PHE A 393 3.66 -6.24 13.22
CA PHE A 393 4.06 -4.98 13.86
C PHE A 393 5.52 -5.04 14.32
N ASP A 394 6.18 -3.90 14.41
CA ASP A 394 7.56 -3.79 14.86
C ASP A 394 7.84 -2.50 15.64
N PHE A 395 9.03 -2.44 16.22
CA PHE A 395 9.54 -1.30 16.96
C PHE A 395 10.94 -0.89 16.50
N ALA A 396 11.27 -1.17 15.22
CA ALA A 396 12.62 -0.98 14.69
C ALA A 396 13.20 0.41 14.91
N CYS A 397 12.38 1.45 14.81
CA CYS A 397 12.80 2.84 14.98
C CYS A 397 12.62 3.36 16.39
N SER A 398 12.10 2.57 17.33
CA SER A 398 11.92 3.04 18.70
C SER A 398 13.27 3.11 19.43
N GLY A 399 13.51 4.22 20.13
CA GLY A 399 14.66 4.36 21.02
C GLY A 399 14.53 3.55 22.33
N SER A 400 13.50 2.74 22.45
CA SER A 400 13.16 1.97 23.64
C SER A 400 13.92 0.64 23.71
N GLY A 401 13.86 -0.03 24.89
CA GLY A 401 14.37 -1.39 25.08
C GLY A 401 13.65 -2.47 24.25
N ARG A 402 12.64 -2.07 23.46
CA ARG A 402 11.90 -2.94 22.52
C ARG A 402 12.46 -2.91 21.10
N ARG A 403 13.54 -2.22 20.87
CA ARG A 403 14.20 -2.20 19.56
C ARG A 403 14.53 -3.63 19.13
N ASN A 404 14.22 -3.96 17.88
CA ASN A 404 14.30 -5.29 17.26
C ASN A 404 13.21 -6.29 17.68
N LEU A 405 12.19 -5.88 18.42
CA LEU A 405 11.02 -6.71 18.65
C LEU A 405 10.19 -6.78 17.39
N GLN A 406 9.79 -7.99 17.01
CA GLN A 406 8.91 -8.30 15.90
C GLN A 406 7.68 -9.02 16.43
N GLY A 407 6.49 -8.61 16.01
CA GLY A 407 5.25 -9.25 16.37
C GLY A 407 4.55 -9.84 15.16
N TYR A 408 3.87 -10.95 15.36
CA TYR A 408 3.11 -11.65 14.32
C TYR A 408 1.71 -11.91 14.84
N ASP A 409 0.71 -11.42 14.12
CA ASP A 409 -0.69 -11.64 14.42
C ASP A 409 -1.27 -12.75 13.55
N LEU A 410 -2.12 -13.59 14.12
CA LEU A 410 -2.86 -14.65 13.46
C LEU A 410 -4.34 -14.51 13.77
N MET A 411 -5.16 -14.37 12.74
CA MET A 411 -6.61 -14.41 12.85
C MET A 411 -7.12 -15.83 12.61
N THR A 412 -8.04 -16.30 13.44
CA THR A 412 -8.57 -17.66 13.34
C THR A 412 -9.64 -17.79 12.26
N THR A 413 -10.67 -16.95 12.30
CA THR A 413 -11.84 -17.08 11.43
C THR A 413 -12.28 -15.80 10.75
N LEU A 414 -11.60 -14.69 11.03
CA LEU A 414 -11.98 -13.37 10.55
C LEU A 414 -12.19 -13.35 9.03
N ASP A 415 -13.33 -12.86 8.59
CA ASP A 415 -13.76 -12.70 7.20
C ASP A 415 -13.70 -13.98 6.34
N SER A 416 -13.61 -15.15 6.95
CA SER A 416 -13.65 -16.43 6.23
C SER A 416 -15.07 -16.99 6.13
N THR A 417 -15.40 -17.49 4.95
CA THR A 417 -16.67 -18.22 4.69
C THR A 417 -16.60 -19.69 5.05
N LEU A 418 -15.39 -20.19 5.38
CA LEU A 418 -15.15 -21.61 5.68
C LEU A 418 -15.59 -21.96 7.11
N ALA A 419 -16.16 -23.14 7.27
CA ALA A 419 -16.49 -23.71 8.58
C ALA A 419 -15.26 -24.43 9.15
N PHE A 420 -14.48 -23.74 9.99
CA PHE A 420 -13.30 -24.34 10.62
C PHE A 420 -13.72 -25.34 11.72
N THR A 421 -13.15 -26.56 11.67
CA THR A 421 -13.34 -27.61 12.64
C THR A 421 -12.14 -27.77 13.58
N ALA A 422 -10.94 -27.42 13.11
CA ALA A 422 -9.72 -27.43 13.91
C ALA A 422 -8.70 -26.43 13.32
N GLN A 423 -7.90 -25.87 14.20
CA GLN A 423 -6.72 -25.09 13.79
C GLN A 423 -5.53 -25.39 14.70
N THR A 424 -4.35 -25.48 14.12
CA THR A 424 -3.09 -25.63 14.84
C THR A 424 -2.11 -24.55 14.39
N ALA A 425 -1.27 -24.13 15.32
CA ALA A 425 -0.15 -23.26 15.04
C ALA A 425 1.14 -23.96 15.40
N SER A 426 2.20 -23.78 14.61
CA SER A 426 3.53 -24.30 14.90
C SER A 426 4.61 -23.25 14.69
N VAL A 427 5.76 -23.47 15.31
CA VAL A 427 6.96 -22.67 15.14
C VAL A 427 8.12 -23.54 14.76
N SER A 428 8.71 -23.27 13.62
CA SER A 428 9.90 -23.94 13.11
C SER A 428 11.15 -23.06 13.29
N HIS A 429 12.29 -23.67 13.56
CA HIS A 429 13.57 -22.96 13.82
C HIS A 429 13.49 -21.94 14.96
N ALA A 430 12.77 -22.31 16.04
CA ALA A 430 12.60 -21.49 17.21
C ALA A 430 13.95 -21.12 17.90
N GLU A 431 15.02 -21.88 17.64
CA GLU A 431 16.37 -21.61 18.11
C GLU A 431 17.00 -20.32 17.52
N ASN A 432 16.40 -19.74 16.50
CA ASN A 432 16.86 -18.49 15.90
C ASN A 432 16.22 -17.24 16.54
N VAL A 433 15.23 -17.43 17.43
CA VAL A 433 14.46 -16.35 18.03
C VAL A 433 14.27 -16.57 19.52
N GLN A 434 14.11 -15.47 20.24
CA GLN A 434 13.63 -15.49 21.62
C GLN A 434 12.16 -15.04 21.62
N ILE A 435 11.26 -15.88 22.10
CA ILE A 435 9.87 -15.50 22.30
C ILE A 435 9.79 -14.58 23.54
N THR A 436 9.28 -13.36 23.33
CA THR A 436 9.21 -12.33 24.39
C THR A 436 7.80 -12.08 24.88
N GLY A 437 6.78 -12.40 24.06
CA GLY A 437 5.38 -12.28 24.41
C GLY A 437 4.51 -13.14 23.49
N GLN A 438 3.44 -13.69 23.99
CA GLN A 438 2.49 -14.46 23.17
C GLN A 438 1.21 -14.82 23.95
N ASN A 439 0.17 -15.18 23.19
CA ASN A 439 -1.01 -15.86 23.73
C ASN A 439 -1.26 -17.22 23.03
N VAL A 440 -0.32 -17.69 22.19
CA VAL A 440 -0.42 -18.97 21.46
C VAL A 440 -0.18 -20.16 22.37
N GLY A 441 0.84 -20.06 23.23
CA GLY A 441 1.19 -21.12 24.18
C GLY A 441 2.39 -21.98 23.78
N PHE A 442 3.27 -21.49 22.91
CA PHE A 442 4.54 -22.14 22.57
C PHE A 442 5.50 -22.16 23.77
N ASP A 443 6.22 -23.25 23.92
CA ASP A 443 7.33 -23.40 24.88
C ASP A 443 8.41 -24.29 24.24
N PRO A 444 9.18 -23.73 23.28
CA PRO A 444 10.20 -24.50 22.57
C PRO A 444 11.29 -25.08 23.48
N GLU A 445 11.61 -24.43 24.60
CA GLU A 445 12.58 -24.91 25.57
C GLU A 445 12.14 -26.24 26.21
N ASN A 446 10.83 -26.42 26.36
CA ASN A 446 10.24 -27.66 26.86
C ASN A 446 9.66 -28.55 25.74
N GLY A 447 9.95 -28.22 24.48
CA GLY A 447 9.55 -29.01 23.32
C GLY A 447 8.12 -28.76 22.82
N VAL A 448 7.44 -27.71 23.28
CA VAL A 448 6.11 -27.35 22.83
C VAL A 448 6.24 -26.37 21.65
N THR A 449 6.34 -26.92 20.45
CA THR A 449 6.47 -26.17 19.19
C THR A 449 5.20 -26.21 18.33
N GLU A 450 4.17 -26.94 18.72
CA GLU A 450 2.86 -27.01 18.08
C GLU A 450 1.76 -26.93 19.13
N VAL A 451 0.71 -26.12 18.84
CA VAL A 451 -0.41 -25.87 19.76
C VAL A 451 -1.73 -25.91 18.98
N THR A 452 -2.75 -26.56 19.55
CA THR A 452 -4.13 -26.45 19.02
C THR A 452 -4.73 -25.12 19.47
N LEU A 453 -5.30 -24.38 18.53
CA LEU A 453 -5.90 -23.08 18.78
C LEU A 453 -7.38 -23.21 19.17
N ASP A 454 -7.85 -22.35 20.07
CA ASP A 454 -9.26 -22.20 20.35
C ASP A 454 -9.94 -21.36 19.27
N LEU A 455 -10.86 -21.91 18.52
CA LEU A 455 -11.62 -21.25 17.47
C LEU A 455 -12.51 -20.10 17.97
N ASN A 456 -12.82 -20.07 19.27
CA ASN A 456 -13.57 -18.97 19.89
C ASN A 456 -12.66 -17.77 20.21
N GLN A 457 -11.35 -17.94 20.18
CA GLN A 457 -10.41 -16.84 20.31
C GLN A 457 -10.07 -16.28 18.91
N PRO A 458 -10.52 -15.07 18.57
CA PRO A 458 -10.41 -14.55 17.20
C PRO A 458 -8.97 -14.20 16.81
N HIS A 459 -8.12 -13.87 17.79
CA HIS A 459 -6.79 -13.32 17.55
C HIS A 459 -5.73 -13.98 18.44
N TYR A 460 -4.65 -14.42 17.80
CA TYR A 460 -3.42 -14.87 18.45
C TYR A 460 -2.25 -13.98 18.03
N TYR A 461 -1.28 -13.81 18.93
CA TYR A 461 -0.06 -13.06 18.64
C TYR A 461 1.18 -13.77 19.19
N LEU A 462 2.30 -13.51 18.49
CA LEU A 462 3.63 -13.99 18.84
C LEU A 462 4.63 -12.84 18.70
N GLU A 463 5.25 -12.46 19.80
CA GLU A 463 6.33 -11.45 19.83
C GLU A 463 7.67 -12.14 19.98
N ILE A 464 8.62 -11.81 19.13
CA ILE A 464 9.95 -12.39 19.12
C ILE A 464 11.04 -11.32 19.05
N GLN A 465 12.23 -11.69 19.50
CA GLN A 465 13.47 -11.00 19.16
C GLN A 465 14.41 -11.96 18.45
N PRO A 466 14.98 -11.60 17.27
CA PRO A 466 15.98 -12.43 16.62
C PRO A 466 17.23 -12.61 17.48
N ILE A 467 17.70 -13.85 17.55
CA ILE A 467 18.97 -14.17 18.20
C ILE A 467 20.08 -13.94 17.19
N ARG A 468 20.87 -12.87 17.38
CA ARG A 468 22.04 -12.62 16.54
C ARG A 468 23.10 -13.66 16.85
N LYS A 469 23.45 -14.50 15.86
CA LYS A 469 24.66 -15.30 15.93
C LYS A 469 25.83 -14.32 15.79
N GLU A 470 26.70 -14.24 16.82
CA GLU A 470 27.97 -13.53 16.68
C GLU A 470 28.71 -14.21 15.52
N THR A 471 28.90 -13.50 14.43
CA THR A 471 29.80 -13.92 13.35
C THR A 471 31.21 -13.74 13.89
N ASP A 472 31.91 -14.87 14.17
CA ASP A 472 33.32 -14.92 14.52
C ASP A 472 34.22 -14.25 13.46
#